data_c22a1c774415fac03411777c902aca43
#
_entry.id   c22a1c774415fac03411777c902aca43
#
_cell.length_a   1.000
_cell.length_b   1.000
_cell.length_c   1.000
_cell.angle_alpha   90.00
_cell.angle_beta   90.00
_cell.angle_gamma   90.00
#
_symmetry.space_group_name_H-M   'P 1'
#
loop_
_entity.id
_entity.type
_entity.pdbx_description
1 polymer ?
#
loop_
_entity_poly.entity_id
_entity_poly.type
_entity_poly.pdbx_seq_one_letter_code
_entity_poly.pdbx_strand_id
1 'polypeptide(L)'
;MMADLKGVHSGINMILRGKNEPELSIDDLLVMLFDEVEYVWPKLGYPPLVTPFSQYVKNVALMNVMSLIKGEERWTMIDNHTWDMILGKSGRLPGTLAPEIIALANEKGYEFTDEDPQKNYPDQLDEYRKEMTENGWDFGKDDEELFELAMHDRQYRDYKSGVAKK
;
A
#
# COMPACT_ATOMS: atom_id res chain seq x y z
N MET A 1 -4.40 -4.00 11.62
CA MET A 1 -4.16 -5.46 11.52
C MET A 1 -5.21 -6.30 12.21
N MET A 2 -5.43 -6.21 13.54
CA MET A 2 -6.43 -7.06 14.24
C MET A 2 -7.87 -6.80 13.82
N ALA A 3 -8.25 -5.56 13.46
CA ALA A 3 -9.60 -5.25 12.98
C ALA A 3 -9.85 -5.88 11.60
N ASP A 4 -8.88 -5.79 10.71
CA ASP A 4 -8.95 -6.39 9.36
C ASP A 4 -9.05 -7.92 9.47
N LEU A 5 -8.24 -8.51 10.37
CA LEU A 5 -8.21 -9.96 10.58
C LEU A 5 -9.59 -10.48 11.05
N LYS A 6 -10.26 -9.77 11.97
CA LYS A 6 -11.61 -10.16 12.44
C LYS A 6 -12.66 -10.13 11.33
N GLY A 7 -12.58 -9.14 10.43
CA GLY A 7 -13.48 -9.07 9.29
C GLY A 7 -13.29 -10.23 8.31
N VAL A 8 -12.02 -10.55 8.01
CA VAL A 8 -11.66 -11.65 7.09
C VAL A 8 -11.92 -13.03 7.71
N HIS A 9 -11.70 -13.21 9.00
CA HIS A 9 -11.92 -14.47 9.73
C HIS A 9 -13.36 -14.99 9.58
N SER A 10 -14.35 -14.11 9.71
CA SER A 10 -15.75 -14.49 9.52
C SER A 10 -16.01 -15.00 8.09
N GLY A 11 -15.45 -14.32 7.08
CA GLY A 11 -15.57 -14.74 5.68
C GLY A 11 -14.87 -16.09 5.39
N ILE A 12 -13.69 -16.30 5.95
CA ILE A 12 -12.94 -17.56 5.82
C ILE A 12 -13.74 -18.71 6.43
N ASN A 13 -14.27 -18.55 7.64
CA ASN A 13 -15.03 -19.60 8.29
C ASN A 13 -16.36 -19.89 7.57
N MET A 14 -16.95 -18.91 6.89
CA MET A 14 -18.09 -19.16 6.01
C MET A 14 -17.73 -20.07 4.83
N ILE A 15 -16.54 -19.88 4.23
CA ILE A 15 -16.02 -20.72 3.13
C ILE A 15 -15.76 -22.14 3.64
N LEU A 16 -15.08 -22.28 4.79
CA LEU A 16 -14.79 -23.58 5.40
C LEU A 16 -16.06 -24.37 5.75
N ARG A 17 -17.06 -23.70 6.33
CA ARG A 17 -18.39 -24.33 6.57
C ARG A 17 -19.01 -24.83 5.26
N GLY A 18 -18.93 -24.03 4.18
CA GLY A 18 -19.44 -24.44 2.87
C GLY A 18 -18.73 -25.68 2.29
N LYS A 19 -17.48 -25.90 2.69
CA LYS A 19 -16.66 -27.07 2.31
C LYS A 19 -16.78 -28.25 3.29
N ASN A 20 -17.52 -28.09 4.37
CA ASN A 20 -17.62 -29.07 5.45
C ASN A 20 -16.26 -29.30 6.17
N GLU A 21 -15.41 -28.27 6.21
CA GLU A 21 -14.11 -28.24 6.88
C GLU A 21 -14.23 -27.57 8.26
N PRO A 22 -13.34 -27.90 9.23
CA PRO A 22 -13.34 -27.29 10.54
C PRO A 22 -13.04 -25.79 10.46
N GLU A 23 -13.74 -25.01 11.30
CA GLU A 23 -13.47 -23.58 11.41
C GLU A 23 -12.09 -23.30 12.01
N LEU A 24 -11.42 -22.25 11.54
CA LEU A 24 -10.18 -21.75 12.09
C LEU A 24 -10.45 -20.80 13.26
N SER A 25 -9.61 -20.84 14.28
CA SER A 25 -9.55 -19.77 15.28
C SER A 25 -8.83 -18.54 14.69
N ILE A 26 -8.95 -17.40 15.37
CA ILE A 26 -8.20 -16.18 14.98
C ILE A 26 -6.69 -16.43 15.09
N ASP A 27 -6.27 -17.20 16.09
CA ASP A 27 -4.85 -17.52 16.33
C ASP A 27 -4.31 -18.43 15.22
N ASP A 28 -5.06 -19.44 14.79
CA ASP A 28 -4.68 -20.30 13.66
C ASP A 28 -4.54 -19.48 12.37
N LEU A 29 -5.50 -18.59 12.10
CA LEU A 29 -5.45 -17.70 10.95
C LEU A 29 -4.24 -16.76 11.03
N LEU A 30 -3.89 -16.28 12.21
CA LEU A 30 -2.72 -15.42 12.41
C LEU A 30 -1.41 -16.17 12.14
N VAL A 31 -1.30 -17.43 12.59
CA VAL A 31 -0.14 -18.28 12.29
C VAL A 31 -0.02 -18.49 10.78
N MET A 32 -1.10 -18.88 10.11
CA MET A 32 -1.12 -19.04 8.65
C MET A 32 -0.69 -17.76 7.92
N LEU A 33 -1.12 -16.61 8.43
CA LEU A 33 -0.74 -15.33 7.84
C LEU A 33 0.76 -15.03 8.01
N PHE A 34 1.35 -15.35 9.16
CA PHE A 34 2.79 -15.17 9.37
C PHE A 34 3.61 -16.10 8.48
N ASP A 35 3.23 -17.37 8.36
CA ASP A 35 3.87 -18.32 7.46
C ASP A 35 3.80 -17.84 6.01
N GLU A 36 2.66 -17.29 5.59
CA GLU A 36 2.50 -16.75 4.24
C GLU A 36 3.28 -15.44 4.04
N VAL A 37 3.43 -14.59 5.05
CA VAL A 37 4.31 -13.41 4.99
C VAL A 37 5.77 -13.83 4.81
N GLU A 38 6.24 -14.85 5.53
CA GLU A 38 7.57 -15.40 5.37
C GLU A 38 7.80 -15.94 3.94
N TYR A 39 6.79 -16.55 3.34
CA TYR A 39 6.83 -17.03 1.96
C TYR A 39 6.82 -15.88 0.92
N VAL A 40 5.97 -14.87 1.12
CA VAL A 40 5.72 -13.77 0.17
C VAL A 40 6.87 -12.76 0.16
N TRP A 41 7.37 -12.39 1.32
CA TRP A 41 8.32 -11.29 1.47
C TRP A 41 9.59 -11.42 0.60
N PRO A 42 10.31 -12.56 0.61
CA PRO A 42 11.48 -12.74 -0.27
C PRO A 42 11.10 -12.74 -1.75
N LYS A 43 9.93 -13.27 -2.11
CA LYS A 43 9.47 -13.33 -3.50
C LYS A 43 9.14 -11.97 -4.10
N LEU A 44 8.77 -11.02 -3.26
CA LEU A 44 8.56 -9.63 -3.63
C LEU A 44 9.85 -8.78 -3.61
N GLY A 45 11.03 -9.40 -3.48
CA GLY A 45 12.31 -8.70 -3.49
C GLY A 45 12.64 -7.98 -2.18
N TYR A 46 12.18 -8.48 -1.04
CA TYR A 46 12.44 -7.96 0.30
C TYR A 46 12.09 -6.48 0.48
N PRO A 47 10.87 -6.02 0.13
CA PRO A 47 10.50 -4.64 0.39
C PRO A 47 10.67 -4.29 1.87
N PRO A 48 11.07 -3.05 2.21
CA PRO A 48 11.20 -2.62 3.59
C PRO A 48 9.88 -2.81 4.36
N LEU A 49 9.92 -3.46 5.54
CA LEU A 49 8.71 -3.69 6.34
C LEU A 49 8.30 -2.46 7.15
N VAL A 50 8.28 -1.31 6.49
CA VAL A 50 7.76 -0.03 6.99
C VAL A 50 6.57 0.39 6.16
N THR A 51 5.71 1.26 6.69
CA THR A 51 4.56 1.80 5.96
C THR A 51 5.02 2.61 4.73
N PRO A 52 4.44 2.41 3.55
CA PRO A 52 3.27 1.56 3.25
C PRO A 52 3.61 0.10 2.89
N PHE A 53 4.86 -0.24 2.61
CA PHE A 53 5.28 -1.52 2.03
C PHE A 53 4.94 -2.73 2.90
N SER A 54 5.04 -2.60 4.23
CA SER A 54 4.61 -3.65 5.16
C SER A 54 3.13 -4.01 5.02
N GLN A 55 2.30 -3.03 4.64
CA GLN A 55 0.88 -3.27 4.37
C GLN A 55 0.68 -4.02 3.05
N TYR A 56 1.47 -3.72 2.02
CA TYR A 56 1.41 -4.41 0.74
C TYR A 56 1.77 -5.89 0.89
N VAL A 57 2.89 -6.20 1.58
CA VAL A 57 3.29 -7.59 1.88
C VAL A 57 2.20 -8.32 2.66
N LYS A 58 1.67 -7.70 3.72
CA LYS A 58 0.58 -8.27 4.52
C LYS A 58 -0.68 -8.51 3.67
N ASN A 59 -1.06 -7.58 2.82
CA ASN A 59 -2.26 -7.71 1.99
C ASN A 59 -2.12 -8.86 0.99
N VAL A 60 -0.98 -8.99 0.32
CA VAL A 60 -0.70 -10.11 -0.59
C VAL A 60 -0.75 -11.43 0.17
N ALA A 61 -0.09 -11.52 1.33
CA ALA A 61 -0.12 -12.73 2.16
C ALA A 61 -1.57 -13.09 2.56
N LEU A 62 -2.36 -12.12 2.97
CA LEU A 62 -3.76 -12.34 3.34
C LEU A 62 -4.61 -12.84 2.16
N MET A 63 -4.43 -12.24 0.97
CA MET A 63 -5.12 -12.67 -0.24
C MET A 63 -4.71 -14.09 -0.65
N ASN A 64 -3.43 -14.42 -0.54
CA ASN A 64 -2.94 -15.78 -0.79
C ASN A 64 -3.54 -16.79 0.19
N VAL A 65 -3.59 -16.50 1.49
CA VAL A 65 -4.25 -17.36 2.48
C VAL A 65 -5.70 -17.60 2.11
N MET A 66 -6.42 -16.55 1.71
CA MET A 66 -7.82 -16.69 1.29
C MET A 66 -7.96 -17.54 0.03
N SER A 67 -7.08 -17.38 -0.95
CA SER A 67 -7.07 -18.18 -2.18
C SER A 67 -6.78 -19.66 -1.89
N LEU A 68 -5.77 -19.94 -1.07
CA LEU A 68 -5.42 -21.29 -0.65
C LEU A 68 -6.56 -22.00 0.08
N ILE A 69 -7.26 -21.32 0.98
CA ILE A 69 -8.43 -21.86 1.68
C ILE A 69 -9.57 -22.18 0.69
N LYS A 70 -9.72 -21.39 -0.37
CA LYS A 70 -10.67 -21.69 -1.46
C LYS A 70 -10.24 -22.85 -2.33
N GLY A 71 -8.98 -23.27 -2.28
CA GLY A 71 -8.37 -24.27 -3.16
C GLY A 71 -7.87 -23.66 -4.47
N GLU A 72 -7.66 -22.35 -4.50
CA GLU A 72 -7.08 -21.58 -5.60
C GLU A 72 -5.56 -21.47 -5.41
N GLU A 73 -4.87 -21.02 -6.45
CA GLU A 73 -3.43 -20.75 -6.40
C GLU A 73 -3.13 -19.40 -5.74
N ARG A 74 -1.85 -19.21 -5.35
CA ARG A 74 -1.34 -17.92 -4.88
C ARG A 74 -1.31 -16.88 -6.02
N TRP A 75 -1.16 -15.62 -5.67
CA TRP A 75 -0.96 -14.48 -6.58
C TRP A 75 -2.17 -14.14 -7.44
N THR A 76 -3.34 -14.69 -7.14
CA THR A 76 -4.59 -14.40 -7.87
C THR A 76 -5.04 -12.96 -7.70
N MET A 77 -4.74 -12.34 -6.56
CA MET A 77 -5.10 -10.97 -6.22
C MET A 77 -3.90 -10.18 -5.69
N ILE A 78 -3.42 -9.27 -6.49
CA ILE A 78 -2.41 -8.27 -6.13
C ILE A 78 -3.00 -6.90 -6.49
N ASP A 79 -3.06 -5.99 -5.51
CA ASP A 79 -3.61 -4.65 -5.72
C ASP A 79 -2.65 -3.74 -6.51
N ASN A 80 -3.18 -2.63 -7.05
CA ASN A 80 -2.43 -1.74 -7.92
C ASN A 80 -1.21 -1.09 -7.22
N HIS A 81 -1.32 -0.73 -5.94
CA HIS A 81 -0.20 -0.13 -5.21
C HIS A 81 0.92 -1.14 -4.97
N THR A 82 0.57 -2.39 -4.71
CA THR A 82 1.53 -3.49 -4.64
C THR A 82 2.20 -3.72 -6.00
N TRP A 83 1.44 -3.66 -7.10
CA TRP A 83 2.02 -3.72 -8.44
C TRP A 83 2.95 -2.54 -8.72
N ASP A 84 2.61 -1.33 -8.34
CA ASP A 84 3.47 -0.16 -8.51
C ASP A 84 4.81 -0.32 -7.75
N MET A 85 4.77 -0.92 -6.56
CA MET A 85 5.99 -1.30 -5.82
C MET A 85 6.80 -2.37 -6.57
N ILE A 86 6.16 -3.46 -7.02
CA ILE A 86 6.80 -4.57 -7.74
C ILE A 86 7.47 -4.08 -9.03
N LEU A 87 6.81 -3.20 -9.76
CA LEU A 87 7.27 -2.67 -11.05
C LEU A 87 8.36 -1.60 -10.93
N GLY A 88 8.75 -1.22 -9.72
CA GLY A 88 9.81 -0.25 -9.47
C GLY A 88 9.38 1.22 -9.46
N LYS A 89 8.08 1.53 -9.60
CA LYS A 89 7.57 2.91 -9.60
C LYS A 89 7.75 3.63 -8.25
N SER A 90 7.92 2.87 -7.17
CA SER A 90 8.22 3.39 -5.82
C SER A 90 9.71 3.34 -5.49
N GLY A 91 10.55 3.07 -6.48
CA GLY A 91 11.98 2.90 -6.34
C GLY A 91 12.41 1.43 -6.35
N ARG A 92 13.72 1.23 -6.41
CA ARG A 92 14.31 -0.10 -6.52
C ARG A 92 14.17 -0.91 -5.23
N LEU A 93 13.72 -2.15 -5.37
CA LEU A 93 13.64 -3.09 -4.26
C LEU A 93 15.04 -3.59 -3.83
N PRO A 94 15.24 -3.92 -2.54
CA PRO A 94 16.52 -4.39 -2.01
C PRO A 94 17.01 -5.71 -2.62
N GLY A 95 16.07 -6.62 -2.92
CA GLY A 95 16.35 -7.94 -3.48
C GLY A 95 15.75 -8.12 -4.87
N THR A 96 15.95 -9.31 -5.42
CA THR A 96 15.40 -9.70 -6.73
C THR A 96 13.99 -10.26 -6.56
N LEU A 97 13.12 -9.93 -7.51
CA LEU A 97 11.80 -10.54 -7.61
C LEU A 97 11.90 -12.02 -7.96
N ALA A 98 11.01 -12.82 -7.44
CA ALA A 98 10.90 -14.22 -7.82
C ALA A 98 10.48 -14.36 -9.29
N PRO A 99 10.96 -15.41 -10.00
CA PRO A 99 10.63 -15.63 -11.42
C PRO A 99 9.12 -15.69 -11.71
N GLU A 100 8.34 -16.27 -10.80
CA GLU A 100 6.89 -16.34 -10.92
C GLU A 100 6.21 -14.96 -10.89
N ILE A 101 6.73 -14.01 -10.13
CA ILE A 101 6.21 -12.64 -10.06
C ILE A 101 6.54 -11.88 -11.36
N ILE A 102 7.75 -12.08 -11.88
CA ILE A 102 8.16 -11.49 -13.16
C ILE A 102 7.30 -12.06 -14.31
N ALA A 103 7.08 -13.37 -14.31
CA ALA A 103 6.23 -14.03 -15.31
C ALA A 103 4.80 -13.49 -15.28
N LEU A 104 4.23 -13.34 -14.08
CA LEU A 104 2.89 -12.79 -13.89
C LEU A 104 2.77 -11.33 -14.35
N ALA A 105 3.80 -10.50 -14.10
CA ALA A 105 3.83 -9.13 -14.59
C ALA A 105 3.85 -9.08 -16.13
N ASN A 106 4.67 -9.93 -16.75
CA ASN A 106 4.78 -10.02 -18.21
C ASN A 106 3.47 -10.52 -18.85
N GLU A 107 2.81 -11.51 -18.25
CA GLU A 107 1.50 -12.02 -18.71
C GLU A 107 0.43 -10.92 -18.69
N LYS A 108 0.48 -10.04 -17.69
CA LYS A 108 -0.41 -8.88 -17.57
C LYS A 108 -0.02 -7.70 -18.46
N GLY A 109 1.10 -7.78 -19.17
CA GLY A 109 1.62 -6.69 -20.01
C GLY A 109 2.14 -5.49 -19.22
N TYR A 110 2.59 -5.71 -17.98
CA TYR A 110 3.16 -4.66 -17.15
C TYR A 110 4.63 -4.42 -17.49
N GLU A 111 5.03 -3.17 -17.45
CA GLU A 111 6.41 -2.74 -17.72
C GLU A 111 7.13 -2.38 -16.41
N PHE A 112 8.34 -2.90 -16.25
CA PHE A 112 9.23 -2.54 -15.14
C PHE A 112 9.94 -1.22 -15.43
N THR A 113 10.21 -0.44 -14.39
CA THR A 113 10.97 0.80 -14.49
C THR A 113 12.09 0.85 -13.46
N ASP A 114 13.22 1.45 -13.88
CA ASP A 114 14.36 1.81 -13.01
C ASP A 114 14.44 3.32 -12.80
N GLU A 115 13.45 4.07 -13.22
CA GLU A 115 13.43 5.52 -13.06
C GLU A 115 13.40 5.91 -11.59
N ASP A 116 14.15 6.95 -11.25
CA ASP A 116 14.11 7.54 -9.93
C ASP A 116 12.72 8.14 -9.69
N PRO A 117 11.93 7.62 -8.73
CA PRO A 117 10.59 8.10 -8.46
C PRO A 117 10.55 9.57 -8.03
N GLN A 118 11.66 10.12 -7.51
CA GLN A 118 11.77 11.53 -7.15
C GLN A 118 11.54 12.47 -8.36
N LYS A 119 11.83 12.01 -9.57
CA LYS A 119 11.56 12.78 -10.79
C LYS A 119 10.08 13.06 -11.03
N ASN A 120 9.20 12.22 -10.47
CA ASN A 120 7.76 12.37 -10.58
C ASN A 120 7.18 13.32 -9.52
N TYR A 121 8.02 13.78 -8.59
CA TYR A 121 7.65 14.68 -7.50
C TYR A 121 8.55 15.93 -7.55
N PRO A 122 8.33 16.85 -8.49
CA PRO A 122 9.07 18.11 -8.54
C PRO A 122 8.87 18.91 -7.25
N ASP A 123 9.84 19.71 -6.91
CA ASP A 123 9.69 20.69 -5.82
C ASP A 123 8.59 21.69 -6.18
N GLN A 124 7.57 21.78 -5.34
CA GLN A 124 6.41 22.66 -5.53
C GLN A 124 6.40 23.85 -4.57
N LEU A 125 7.43 24.03 -3.75
CA LEU A 125 7.43 25.11 -2.75
C LEU A 125 7.30 26.50 -3.39
N ASP A 126 7.92 26.72 -4.54
CA ASP A 126 7.82 27.99 -5.25
C ASP A 126 6.39 28.23 -5.78
N GLU A 127 5.70 27.20 -6.22
CA GLU A 127 4.31 27.26 -6.64
C GLU A 127 3.39 27.60 -5.47
N TYR A 128 3.60 26.96 -4.32
CA TYR A 128 2.85 27.26 -3.10
C TYR A 128 3.14 28.68 -2.58
N ARG A 129 4.39 29.17 -2.65
CA ARG A 129 4.72 30.57 -2.33
C ARG A 129 3.94 31.55 -3.21
N LYS A 130 3.86 31.28 -4.49
CA LYS A 130 3.12 32.08 -5.45
C LYS A 130 1.63 32.06 -5.12
N GLU A 131 1.05 30.90 -4.89
CA GLU A 131 -0.36 30.75 -4.49
C GLU A 131 -0.67 31.53 -3.23
N MET A 132 0.15 31.43 -2.19
CA MET A 132 -0.03 32.18 -0.95
C MET A 132 0.02 33.70 -1.17
N THR A 133 0.97 34.15 -2.00
CA THR A 133 1.10 35.57 -2.35
C THR A 133 -0.13 36.09 -3.08
N GLU A 134 -0.61 35.34 -4.09
CA GLU A 134 -1.79 35.69 -4.89
C GLU A 134 -3.07 35.75 -4.06
N ASN A 135 -3.18 34.90 -3.04
CA ASN A 135 -4.33 34.88 -2.13
C ASN A 135 -4.19 35.82 -0.92
N GLY A 136 -3.05 36.47 -0.76
CA GLY A 136 -2.78 37.35 0.38
C GLY A 136 -2.68 36.61 1.71
N TRP A 137 -2.26 35.32 1.68
CA TRP A 137 -2.07 34.52 2.89
C TRP A 137 -0.71 34.83 3.53
N ASP A 138 -0.70 34.92 4.85
CA ASP A 138 0.53 35.09 5.62
C ASP A 138 1.37 33.81 5.58
N PHE A 139 2.68 33.97 5.45
CA PHE A 139 3.62 32.84 5.46
C PHE A 139 3.88 32.30 6.87
N GLY A 140 3.44 33.01 7.91
CA GLY A 140 3.73 32.69 9.28
C GLY A 140 5.19 33.02 9.67
N LYS A 141 5.56 32.61 10.86
CA LYS A 141 6.94 32.75 11.31
C LYS A 141 7.79 31.62 10.71
N ASP A 142 8.92 31.98 10.12
CA ASP A 142 9.85 31.00 9.52
C ASP A 142 9.20 30.10 8.42
N ASP A 143 8.27 30.67 7.64
CA ASP A 143 7.54 29.96 6.58
C ASP A 143 6.65 28.80 7.05
N GLU A 144 6.26 28.76 8.32
CA GLU A 144 5.47 27.65 8.90
C GLU A 144 4.14 27.42 8.16
N GLU A 145 3.45 28.48 7.76
CA GLU A 145 2.19 28.38 7.01
C GLU A 145 2.40 27.84 5.57
N LEU A 146 3.57 28.13 4.97
CA LEU A 146 3.94 27.55 3.69
C LEU A 146 4.14 26.04 3.80
N PHE A 147 4.78 25.58 4.88
CA PHE A 147 4.94 24.15 5.12
C PHE A 147 3.61 23.47 5.43
N GLU A 148 2.71 24.13 6.15
CA GLU A 148 1.35 23.61 6.37
C GLU A 148 0.59 23.43 5.04
N LEU A 149 0.66 24.41 4.15
CA LEU A 149 0.08 24.28 2.81
C LEU A 149 0.73 23.14 2.02
N ALA A 150 2.05 23.00 2.06
CA ALA A 150 2.76 21.97 1.32
C ALA A 150 2.47 20.54 1.85
N MET A 151 2.28 20.39 3.15
CA MET A 151 2.03 19.11 3.79
C MET A 151 0.55 18.69 3.79
N HIS A 152 -0.36 19.67 3.79
CA HIS A 152 -1.81 19.45 3.95
C HIS A 152 -2.62 20.35 3.00
N ASP A 153 -2.27 20.40 1.74
CA ASP A 153 -2.72 21.36 0.73
C ASP A 153 -4.25 21.54 0.69
N ARG A 154 -4.99 20.46 0.64
CA ARG A 154 -6.45 20.48 0.62
C ARG A 154 -7.02 21.03 1.92
N GLN A 155 -6.59 20.52 3.06
CA GLN A 155 -7.08 20.93 4.37
C GLN A 155 -6.76 22.39 4.64
N TYR A 156 -5.57 22.85 4.24
CA TYR A 156 -5.16 24.23 4.37
C TYR A 156 -6.03 25.18 3.55
N ARG A 157 -6.28 24.85 2.27
CA ARG A 157 -7.17 25.63 1.41
C ARG A 157 -8.59 25.66 1.95
N ASP A 158 -9.13 24.55 2.41
CA ASP A 158 -10.45 24.46 3.03
C ASP A 158 -10.55 25.33 4.30
N TYR A 159 -9.50 25.39 5.11
CA TYR A 159 -9.41 26.26 6.28
C TYR A 159 -9.37 27.75 5.88
N LYS A 160 -8.49 28.13 4.96
CA LYS A 160 -8.33 29.53 4.52
C LYS A 160 -9.57 30.05 3.77
N SER A 161 -10.29 29.21 3.05
CA SER A 161 -11.56 29.56 2.39
C SER A 161 -12.77 29.59 3.33
N GLY A 162 -12.61 29.18 4.58
CA GLY A 162 -13.69 29.10 5.56
C GLY A 162 -14.65 27.93 5.37
N VAL A 163 -14.34 26.98 4.49
CA VAL A 163 -15.14 25.77 4.26
C VAL A 163 -14.95 24.78 5.41
N ALA A 164 -13.74 24.69 5.98
CA ALA A 164 -13.50 23.90 7.17
C ALA A 164 -14.19 24.54 8.38
N LYS A 165 -15.23 23.92 8.87
CA LYS A 165 -15.86 24.32 10.15
C LYS A 165 -14.88 24.01 11.28
N LYS A 166 -14.73 25.00 12.18
CA LYS A 166 -14.04 24.81 13.46
C LYS A 166 -14.73 23.74 14.29
#